data_7fdb990773d75ad196f8d1757a9c1487
#
_entry.id   7fdb990773d75ad196f8d1757a9c1487
#
_cell.length_a   1.000
_cell.length_b   1.000
_cell.length_c   1.000
_cell.angle_alpha   90.00
_cell.angle_beta   90.00
_cell.angle_gamma   90.00
#
_symmetry.space_group_name_H-M   'P 1'
#
loop_
_entity.id
_entity.type
_entity.pdbx_description
1 polymer ?
#
loop_
_entity_poly.entity_id
_entity_poly.type
_entity_poly.pdbx_seq_one_letter_code
_entity_poly.pdbx_strand_id
1 'polypeptide(L)'
;MIPAEWLDEAAVTLANRVQTTPLTHDPEWNLYLKWENQQTTGSFKLRGAVNKVLSLLPWEQQRGLVAASAGNHGQGVAWAAKQVGAPVIIFASDHAVPAKVDAMRALGAEVRLVPGGYELAEQTAQQYALEHNQTWISPYNDARVIAGQSTLAMETIQQVPEIPEICLVPVGGGGLIAGFGLTFSRLARRPRLVGVQSEASPFFHAIFHQGSQQGVTELPSLADGLSGAVEEGSITVPIVKNYVDDLVLVHEEDVEQAIAVAWQRWGQKIEGSAAVALAAILNGKVPQRPALVILTGGNIQPEIHRQILAKHAAPRED
;
A
#
# COMPACT_ATOMS: atom_id res chain seq x y z
N MET A 1 -7.89 19.52 4.84
CA MET A 1 -6.43 19.42 4.58
C MET A 1 -5.80 18.79 5.81
N ILE A 2 -4.84 17.86 5.65
CA ILE A 2 -4.15 17.23 6.78
C ILE A 2 -3.13 18.21 7.35
N PRO A 3 -3.17 18.52 8.66
CA PRO A 3 -2.22 19.43 9.28
C PRO A 3 -0.78 18.88 9.17
N ALA A 4 0.19 19.77 8.92
CA ALA A 4 1.60 19.37 8.76
C ALA A 4 2.16 18.74 10.03
N GLU A 5 1.75 19.22 11.19
CA GLU A 5 2.11 18.68 12.51
C GLU A 5 1.69 17.22 12.70
N TRP A 6 0.61 16.76 12.06
CA TRP A 6 0.20 15.35 12.14
C TRP A 6 1.18 14.40 11.46
N LEU A 7 1.91 14.88 10.47
CA LEU A 7 2.97 14.09 9.83
C LEU A 7 4.15 13.93 10.80
N ASP A 8 4.52 15.02 11.49
CA ASP A 8 5.62 15.01 12.46
C ASP A 8 5.25 14.19 13.71
N GLU A 9 4.00 14.31 14.20
CA GLU A 9 3.45 13.47 15.26
C GLU A 9 3.49 11.99 14.87
N ALA A 10 3.13 11.63 13.61
CA ALA A 10 3.18 10.27 13.13
C ALA A 10 4.61 9.70 13.14
N ALA A 11 5.61 10.50 12.75
CA ALA A 11 7.01 10.08 12.80
C ALA A 11 7.45 9.76 14.24
N VAL A 12 7.08 10.59 15.21
CA VAL A 12 7.34 10.34 16.64
C VAL A 12 6.59 9.12 17.14
N THR A 13 5.30 9.00 16.77
CA THR A 13 4.44 7.89 17.20
C THR A 13 4.96 6.54 16.70
N LEU A 14 5.47 6.49 15.47
CA LEU A 14 5.93 5.24 14.85
C LEU A 14 7.39 4.89 15.18
N ALA A 15 8.16 5.84 15.70
CA ALA A 15 9.53 5.59 16.13
C ALA A 15 9.60 4.38 17.09
N ASN A 16 10.44 3.39 16.77
CA ASN A 16 10.60 2.15 17.53
C ASN A 16 9.35 1.23 17.61
N ARG A 17 8.26 1.55 16.89
CA ARG A 17 7.05 0.72 16.82
C ARG A 17 6.89 -0.02 15.50
N VAL A 18 7.46 0.53 14.45
CA VAL A 18 7.57 -0.11 13.15
C VAL A 18 9.03 -0.23 12.76
N GLN A 19 9.35 -1.15 11.86
CA GLN A 19 10.74 -1.31 11.42
C GLN A 19 11.12 -0.17 10.47
N THR A 20 12.34 0.35 10.62
CA THR A 20 13.02 1.07 9.55
C THR A 20 13.42 0.05 8.50
N THR A 21 12.77 0.11 7.34
CA THR A 21 13.01 -0.90 6.29
C THR A 21 14.24 -0.55 5.46
N PRO A 22 14.92 -1.55 4.86
CA PRO A 22 16.08 -1.29 4.04
C PRO A 22 15.77 -0.43 2.81
N LEU A 23 16.73 0.41 2.46
CA LEU A 23 16.83 1.04 1.15
C LEU A 23 18.14 0.56 0.53
N THR A 24 18.09 0.01 -0.69
CA THR A 24 19.26 -0.42 -1.42
C THR A 24 19.44 0.40 -2.70
N HIS A 25 20.70 0.60 -3.11
CA HIS A 25 21.03 1.22 -4.37
C HIS A 25 21.53 0.16 -5.34
N ASP A 26 20.95 0.09 -6.52
CA ASP A 26 21.43 -0.68 -7.66
C ASP A 26 22.15 0.27 -8.63
N PRO A 27 23.49 0.26 -8.67
CA PRO A 27 24.24 1.23 -9.47
C PRO A 27 24.16 0.96 -10.97
N GLU A 28 23.94 -0.28 -11.39
CA GLU A 28 23.82 -0.65 -12.80
C GLU A 28 22.56 -0.07 -13.43
N TRP A 29 21.45 -0.14 -12.69
CA TRP A 29 20.16 0.39 -13.15
C TRP A 29 19.88 1.80 -12.62
N ASN A 30 20.76 2.32 -11.78
CA ASN A 30 20.66 3.60 -11.09
C ASN A 30 19.30 3.76 -10.38
N LEU A 31 18.96 2.73 -9.56
CA LEU A 31 17.73 2.63 -8.81
C LEU A 31 17.98 2.64 -7.30
N TYR A 32 17.19 3.40 -6.57
CA TYR A 32 16.99 3.24 -5.15
C TYR A 32 15.72 2.42 -4.92
N LEU A 33 15.82 1.34 -4.15
CA LEU A 33 14.75 0.37 -3.90
C LEU A 33 14.40 0.36 -2.42
N LYS A 34 13.19 0.78 -2.08
CA LYS A 34 12.68 0.81 -0.70
C LYS A 34 11.83 -0.41 -0.42
N TRP A 35 12.26 -1.26 0.52
CA TRP A 35 11.76 -2.61 0.72
C TRP A 35 10.73 -2.71 1.86
N GLU A 36 9.50 -2.26 1.67
CA GLU A 36 8.40 -2.43 2.65
C GLU A 36 7.85 -3.87 2.72
N ASN A 37 8.25 -4.75 1.82
CA ASN A 37 8.04 -6.19 1.98
C ASN A 37 8.76 -6.77 3.20
N GLN A 38 9.75 -6.06 3.74
CA GLN A 38 10.47 -6.44 4.96
C GLN A 38 9.90 -5.82 6.24
N GLN A 39 8.78 -5.09 6.16
CA GLN A 39 8.09 -4.57 7.34
C GLN A 39 7.51 -5.73 8.19
N THR A 40 7.27 -5.51 9.47
CA THR A 40 6.81 -6.52 10.45
C THR A 40 5.60 -7.35 9.98
N THR A 41 4.63 -6.74 9.28
CA THR A 41 3.49 -7.47 8.69
C THR A 41 3.66 -7.74 7.19
N GLY A 42 4.88 -7.59 6.66
CA GLY A 42 5.19 -7.80 5.26
C GLY A 42 4.69 -6.71 4.33
N SER A 43 4.24 -5.55 4.83
CA SER A 43 3.80 -4.43 3.99
C SER A 43 3.76 -3.08 4.72
N PHE A 44 3.79 -1.98 3.96
CA PHE A 44 3.69 -0.60 4.43
C PHE A 44 2.39 -0.29 5.21
N LYS A 45 1.33 -1.07 5.01
CA LYS A 45 0.01 -0.85 5.63
C LYS A 45 0.09 -0.76 7.15
N LEU A 46 1.06 -1.40 7.76
CA LEU A 46 1.31 -1.33 9.19
C LEU A 46 1.47 0.10 9.70
N ARG A 47 2.17 0.97 8.95
CA ARG A 47 2.48 2.34 9.35
C ARG A 47 1.20 3.16 9.59
N GLY A 48 0.31 3.19 8.61
CA GLY A 48 -0.97 3.89 8.73
C GLY A 48 -1.88 3.30 9.80
N ALA A 49 -1.95 1.96 9.87
CA ALA A 49 -2.77 1.26 10.86
C ALA A 49 -2.33 1.58 12.30
N VAL A 50 -1.02 1.49 12.58
CA VAL A 50 -0.47 1.79 13.92
C VAL A 50 -0.69 3.25 14.27
N ASN A 51 -0.41 4.19 13.36
CA ASN A 51 -0.61 5.60 13.63
C ASN A 51 -2.09 5.92 13.93
N LYS A 52 -3.01 5.36 13.16
CA LYS A 52 -4.46 5.54 13.39
C LYS A 52 -4.88 4.98 14.74
N VAL A 53 -4.55 3.73 15.03
CA VAL A 53 -4.96 3.08 16.29
C VAL A 53 -4.40 3.80 17.51
N LEU A 54 -3.14 4.23 17.48
CA LEU A 54 -2.51 4.97 18.57
C LEU A 54 -3.01 6.42 18.71
N SER A 55 -3.62 6.99 17.68
CA SER A 55 -4.25 8.31 17.76
C SER A 55 -5.64 8.30 18.38
N LEU A 56 -6.23 7.14 18.59
CA LEU A 56 -7.53 6.97 19.22
C LEU A 56 -7.43 7.14 20.74
N LEU A 57 -8.49 7.69 21.33
CA LEU A 57 -8.63 7.76 22.77
C LEU A 57 -8.79 6.34 23.36
N PRO A 58 -8.37 6.12 24.63
CA PRO A 58 -8.45 4.80 25.24
C PRO A 58 -9.85 4.18 25.21
N TRP A 59 -10.90 4.96 25.35
CA TRP A 59 -12.27 4.48 25.29
C TRP A 59 -12.71 4.12 23.86
N GLU A 60 -12.16 4.76 22.81
CA GLU A 60 -12.41 4.39 21.42
C GLU A 60 -11.73 3.05 21.10
N GLN A 61 -10.50 2.85 21.58
CA GLN A 61 -9.79 1.58 21.46
C GLN A 61 -10.54 0.44 22.16
N GLN A 62 -11.00 0.67 23.41
CA GLN A 62 -11.73 -0.33 24.20
C GLN A 62 -13.09 -0.69 23.60
N ARG A 63 -13.76 0.24 22.93
CA ARG A 63 -15.03 0.00 22.25
C ARG A 63 -14.89 -0.97 21.08
N GLY A 64 -13.71 -1.04 20.48
CA GLY A 64 -13.36 -1.96 19.42
C GLY A 64 -13.16 -1.30 18.06
N LEU A 65 -12.40 -1.97 17.24
CA LEU A 65 -11.97 -1.53 15.92
C LEU A 65 -12.61 -2.41 14.85
N VAL A 66 -12.97 -1.81 13.72
CA VAL A 66 -13.52 -2.52 12.57
C VAL A 66 -12.72 -2.16 11.32
N ALA A 67 -12.41 -3.15 10.50
CA ALA A 67 -11.79 -2.95 9.20
C ALA A 67 -12.38 -3.90 8.16
N ALA A 68 -12.17 -3.60 6.87
CA ALA A 68 -12.42 -4.54 5.79
C ALA A 68 -11.11 -4.80 5.06
N SER A 69 -10.72 -6.08 4.95
CA SER A 69 -9.53 -6.46 4.20
C SER A 69 -9.37 -7.97 4.11
N ALA A 70 -8.97 -8.45 2.94
CA ALA A 70 -8.52 -9.82 2.75
C ALA A 70 -6.99 -9.98 2.84
N GLY A 71 -6.23 -8.93 3.21
CA GLY A 71 -4.76 -8.96 3.13
C GLY A 71 -4.02 -7.99 4.04
N ASN A 72 -3.17 -7.16 3.45
CA ASN A 72 -2.19 -6.32 4.14
C ASN A 72 -2.76 -5.35 5.17
N HIS A 73 -3.89 -4.70 4.84
CA HIS A 73 -4.51 -3.74 5.76
C HIS A 73 -5.07 -4.44 6.99
N GLY A 74 -5.76 -5.56 6.82
CA GLY A 74 -6.28 -6.36 7.94
C GLY A 74 -5.18 -6.82 8.88
N GLN A 75 -4.06 -7.33 8.35
CA GLN A 75 -2.91 -7.71 9.18
C GLN A 75 -2.31 -6.51 9.92
N GLY A 76 -2.20 -5.35 9.26
CA GLY A 76 -1.72 -4.13 9.90
C GLY A 76 -2.63 -3.66 11.05
N VAL A 77 -3.96 -3.68 10.85
CA VAL A 77 -4.94 -3.29 11.87
C VAL A 77 -4.96 -4.30 13.02
N ALA A 78 -4.95 -5.61 12.73
CA ALA A 78 -4.91 -6.65 13.75
C ALA A 78 -3.64 -6.53 14.61
N TRP A 79 -2.49 -6.30 13.99
CA TRP A 79 -1.23 -6.07 14.71
C TRP A 79 -1.31 -4.84 15.60
N ALA A 80 -1.80 -3.71 15.07
CA ALA A 80 -1.94 -2.46 15.83
C ALA A 80 -2.91 -2.60 17.01
N ALA A 81 -4.06 -3.26 16.81
CA ALA A 81 -5.03 -3.55 17.85
C ALA A 81 -4.42 -4.37 18.99
N LYS A 82 -3.63 -5.41 18.64
CA LYS A 82 -2.91 -6.24 19.62
C LYS A 82 -1.97 -5.43 20.50
N GLN A 83 -1.30 -4.39 19.97
CA GLN A 83 -0.37 -3.55 20.76
C GLN A 83 -1.07 -2.76 21.88
N VAL A 84 -2.35 -2.42 21.70
CA VAL A 84 -3.12 -1.65 22.68
C VAL A 84 -4.18 -2.48 23.40
N GLY A 85 -4.26 -3.79 23.12
CA GLY A 85 -5.26 -4.68 23.70
C GLY A 85 -6.71 -4.38 23.26
N ALA A 86 -6.89 -3.75 22.09
CA ALA A 86 -8.20 -3.40 21.56
C ALA A 86 -8.86 -4.60 20.87
N PRO A 87 -10.16 -4.86 21.10
CA PRO A 87 -10.92 -5.79 20.28
C PRO A 87 -10.94 -5.34 18.82
N VAL A 88 -10.82 -6.27 17.87
CA VAL A 88 -10.85 -5.94 16.45
C VAL A 88 -11.62 -6.99 15.65
N ILE A 89 -12.50 -6.51 14.79
CA ILE A 89 -13.26 -7.32 13.84
C ILE A 89 -12.83 -6.91 12.43
N ILE A 90 -12.47 -7.91 11.62
CA ILE A 90 -12.09 -7.70 10.23
C ILE A 90 -13.06 -8.43 9.33
N PHE A 91 -13.76 -7.69 8.49
CA PHE A 91 -14.61 -8.24 7.45
C PHE A 91 -13.79 -8.54 6.22
N ALA A 92 -13.96 -9.72 5.65
CA ALA A 92 -13.28 -10.14 4.44
C ALA A 92 -14.25 -10.86 3.50
N SER A 93 -13.99 -10.80 2.19
CA SER A 93 -14.71 -11.62 1.23
C SER A 93 -14.55 -13.11 1.58
N ASP A 94 -15.58 -13.92 1.35
CA ASP A 94 -15.54 -15.37 1.49
C ASP A 94 -14.61 -16.05 0.45
N HIS A 95 -14.18 -15.30 -0.58
CA HIS A 95 -13.14 -15.70 -1.52
C HIS A 95 -11.73 -15.39 -1.04
N ALA A 96 -11.58 -14.82 0.18
CA ALA A 96 -10.27 -14.48 0.73
C ALA A 96 -9.38 -15.72 0.88
N VAL A 97 -8.10 -15.55 0.59
CA VAL A 97 -7.10 -16.62 0.73
C VAL A 97 -7.03 -17.09 2.18
N PRO A 98 -7.25 -18.39 2.48
CA PRO A 98 -7.29 -18.89 3.85
C PRO A 98 -6.05 -18.52 4.68
N ALA A 99 -4.86 -18.61 4.12
CA ALA A 99 -3.61 -18.25 4.80
C ALA A 99 -3.58 -16.77 5.23
N LYS A 100 -4.14 -15.84 4.44
CA LYS A 100 -4.25 -14.43 4.81
C LYS A 100 -5.25 -14.22 5.96
N VAL A 101 -6.38 -14.96 5.94
CA VAL A 101 -7.38 -14.97 7.03
C VAL A 101 -6.76 -15.50 8.32
N ASP A 102 -6.04 -16.61 8.25
CA ASP A 102 -5.39 -17.23 9.41
C ASP A 102 -4.30 -16.33 9.99
N ALA A 103 -3.57 -15.59 9.18
CA ALA A 103 -2.59 -14.62 9.64
C ALA A 103 -3.25 -13.50 10.48
N MET A 104 -4.43 -13.00 10.08
CA MET A 104 -5.19 -12.01 10.86
C MET A 104 -5.70 -12.60 12.18
N ARG A 105 -6.22 -13.83 12.16
CA ARG A 105 -6.67 -14.56 13.36
C ARG A 105 -5.51 -14.81 14.34
N ALA A 106 -4.34 -15.18 13.84
CA ALA A 106 -3.14 -15.37 14.66
C ALA A 106 -2.67 -14.08 15.36
N LEU A 107 -3.02 -12.93 14.81
CA LEU A 107 -2.80 -11.62 15.46
C LEU A 107 -3.89 -11.27 16.49
N GLY A 108 -4.93 -12.10 16.64
CA GLY A 108 -6.00 -11.90 17.60
C GLY A 108 -7.28 -11.25 17.05
N ALA A 109 -7.38 -11.06 15.74
CA ALA A 109 -8.57 -10.50 15.13
C ALA A 109 -9.71 -11.53 15.02
N GLU A 110 -10.94 -11.12 15.28
CA GLU A 110 -12.13 -11.82 14.81
C GLU A 110 -12.29 -11.54 13.31
N VAL A 111 -12.28 -12.60 12.48
CA VAL A 111 -12.46 -12.43 11.03
C VAL A 111 -13.82 -12.97 10.64
N ARG A 112 -14.66 -12.10 10.08
CA ARG A 112 -16.00 -12.39 9.55
C ARG A 112 -15.95 -12.42 8.03
N LEU A 113 -16.33 -13.56 7.46
CA LEU A 113 -16.42 -13.72 6.02
C LEU A 113 -17.79 -13.25 5.51
N VAL A 114 -17.79 -12.44 4.47
CA VAL A 114 -18.98 -11.88 3.81
C VAL A 114 -19.07 -12.49 2.42
N PRO A 115 -20.22 -13.09 2.04
CA PRO A 115 -20.42 -13.61 0.69
C PRO A 115 -20.31 -12.50 -0.35
N GLY A 116 -19.36 -12.64 -1.30
CA GLY A 116 -19.14 -11.68 -2.38
C GLY A 116 -17.79 -11.00 -2.36
N GLY A 117 -17.69 -9.86 -3.07
CA GLY A 117 -16.43 -9.13 -3.26
C GLY A 117 -16.02 -8.23 -2.09
N TYR A 118 -14.87 -7.55 -2.28
CA TYR A 118 -14.33 -6.60 -1.29
C TYR A 118 -15.32 -5.47 -0.96
N GLU A 119 -15.97 -4.91 -1.97
CA GLU A 119 -16.92 -3.79 -1.81
C GLU A 119 -18.03 -4.12 -0.81
N LEU A 120 -18.65 -5.31 -0.92
CA LEU A 120 -19.70 -5.72 0.02
C LEU A 120 -19.14 -5.95 1.42
N ALA A 121 -17.93 -6.50 1.55
CA ALA A 121 -17.27 -6.66 2.84
C ALA A 121 -16.98 -5.30 3.49
N GLU A 122 -16.55 -4.30 2.70
CA GLU A 122 -16.31 -2.94 3.19
C GLU A 122 -17.59 -2.25 3.64
N GLN A 123 -18.65 -2.27 2.83
CA GLN A 123 -19.96 -1.72 3.18
C GLN A 123 -20.52 -2.36 4.46
N THR A 124 -20.41 -3.69 4.56
CA THR A 124 -20.85 -4.43 5.75
C THR A 124 -20.06 -4.01 6.99
N ALA A 125 -18.74 -3.84 6.85
CA ALA A 125 -17.88 -3.42 7.94
C ALA A 125 -18.18 -2.00 8.42
N GLN A 126 -18.38 -1.06 7.48
CA GLN A 126 -18.73 0.33 7.80
C GLN A 126 -20.08 0.41 8.50
N GLN A 127 -21.09 -0.30 7.99
CA GLN A 127 -22.41 -0.38 8.61
C GLN A 127 -22.33 -0.97 10.01
N TYR A 128 -21.61 -2.07 10.18
CA TYR A 128 -21.39 -2.70 11.48
C TYR A 128 -20.71 -1.75 12.47
N ALA A 129 -19.67 -1.03 12.04
CA ALA A 129 -18.97 -0.07 12.88
C ALA A 129 -19.91 1.04 13.38
N LEU A 130 -20.78 1.55 12.49
CA LEU A 130 -21.78 2.58 12.82
C LEU A 130 -22.81 2.06 13.84
N GLU A 131 -23.40 0.89 13.58
CA GLU A 131 -24.45 0.30 14.42
C GLU A 131 -23.97 -0.06 15.83
N HIS A 132 -22.68 -0.46 15.96
CA HIS A 132 -22.08 -0.86 17.23
C HIS A 132 -21.23 0.24 17.86
N ASN A 133 -21.24 1.45 17.24
CA ASN A 133 -20.44 2.59 17.70
C ASN A 133 -18.95 2.25 17.88
N GLN A 134 -18.41 1.40 16.98
CA GLN A 134 -17.01 1.00 16.92
C GLN A 134 -16.24 1.87 15.93
N THR A 135 -14.91 1.88 16.04
CA THR A 135 -14.07 2.73 15.17
C THR A 135 -13.75 2.01 13.87
N TRP A 136 -14.24 2.57 12.75
CA TRP A 136 -13.83 2.17 11.42
C TRP A 136 -12.39 2.59 11.12
N ILE A 137 -11.56 1.66 10.66
CA ILE A 137 -10.17 1.90 10.25
C ILE A 137 -10.08 1.75 8.74
N SER A 138 -10.16 2.88 8.04
CA SER A 138 -10.07 2.91 6.57
C SER A 138 -8.68 2.50 6.07
N PRO A 139 -8.55 1.76 4.97
CA PRO A 139 -7.26 1.39 4.39
C PRO A 139 -6.48 2.56 3.77
N TYR A 140 -7.12 3.71 3.51
CA TYR A 140 -6.52 4.87 2.86
C TYR A 140 -7.25 6.20 3.07
N ASN A 141 -8.59 6.20 3.26
CA ASN A 141 -9.42 7.40 3.35
C ASN A 141 -9.56 7.87 4.81
N ASP A 142 -8.43 8.10 5.46
CA ASP A 142 -8.36 8.61 6.83
C ASP A 142 -7.09 9.44 7.02
N ALA A 143 -7.23 10.64 7.58
CA ALA A 143 -6.12 11.58 7.72
C ALA A 143 -4.99 11.06 8.62
N ARG A 144 -5.30 10.30 9.68
CA ARG A 144 -4.28 9.69 10.55
C ARG A 144 -3.63 8.49 9.89
N VAL A 145 -4.35 7.73 9.05
CA VAL A 145 -3.76 6.67 8.22
C VAL A 145 -2.78 7.29 7.23
N ILE A 146 -3.17 8.33 6.49
CA ILE A 146 -2.30 9.02 5.53
C ILE A 146 -1.05 9.61 6.21
N ALA A 147 -1.22 10.24 7.39
CA ALA A 147 -0.09 10.74 8.18
C ALA A 147 0.87 9.60 8.59
N GLY A 148 0.35 8.43 8.97
CA GLY A 148 1.18 7.25 9.22
C GLY A 148 1.95 6.79 7.98
N GLN A 149 1.32 6.80 6.79
CA GLN A 149 1.99 6.44 5.54
C GLN A 149 3.06 7.44 5.12
N SER A 150 2.93 8.72 5.50
CA SER A 150 3.93 9.76 5.21
C SER A 150 5.29 9.46 5.85
N THR A 151 5.31 8.69 6.94
CA THR A 151 6.55 8.31 7.62
C THR A 151 7.48 7.48 6.74
N LEU A 152 6.92 6.72 5.79
CA LEU A 152 7.72 5.99 4.80
C LEU A 152 8.47 6.97 3.88
N ALA A 153 7.82 8.03 3.43
CA ALA A 153 8.46 9.06 2.61
C ALA A 153 9.57 9.79 3.39
N MET A 154 9.31 10.15 4.65
CA MET A 154 10.30 10.79 5.52
C MET A 154 11.53 9.91 5.73
N GLU A 155 11.30 8.64 6.08
CA GLU A 155 12.35 7.64 6.28
C GLU A 155 13.19 7.45 5.00
N THR A 156 12.52 7.36 3.85
CA THR A 156 13.19 7.16 2.57
C THR A 156 14.08 8.34 2.21
N ILE A 157 13.61 9.60 2.38
CA ILE A 157 14.41 10.80 2.11
C ILE A 157 15.63 10.90 3.04
N GLN A 158 15.54 10.41 4.26
CA GLN A 158 16.68 10.34 5.17
C GLN A 158 17.72 9.28 4.78
N GLN A 159 17.31 8.25 4.06
CA GLN A 159 18.17 7.15 3.66
C GLN A 159 18.86 7.35 2.31
N VAL A 160 18.27 8.12 1.38
CA VAL A 160 18.92 8.41 0.08
C VAL A 160 20.04 9.43 0.28
N PRO A 161 21.23 9.21 -0.35
CA PRO A 161 22.35 10.15 -0.24
C PRO A 161 22.06 11.46 -0.99
N GLU A 162 21.26 11.39 -2.06
CA GLU A 162 20.85 12.54 -2.88
C GLU A 162 19.40 12.36 -3.30
N ILE A 163 18.68 13.47 -3.45
CA ILE A 163 17.28 13.45 -3.90
C ILE A 163 17.20 12.89 -5.32
N PRO A 164 16.51 11.76 -5.54
CA PRO A 164 16.35 11.17 -6.86
C PRO A 164 15.61 12.11 -7.83
N GLU A 165 15.72 11.88 -9.13
CA GLU A 165 14.94 12.66 -10.11
C GLU A 165 13.45 12.34 -10.04
N ILE A 166 13.14 11.05 -9.74
CA ILE A 166 11.77 10.55 -9.76
C ILE A 166 11.54 9.53 -8.63
N CYS A 167 10.34 9.52 -8.08
CA CYS A 167 9.85 8.53 -7.12
C CYS A 167 8.58 7.86 -7.66
N LEU A 168 8.59 6.52 -7.72
CA LEU A 168 7.46 5.72 -8.16
C LEU A 168 6.78 5.04 -6.97
N VAL A 169 5.47 5.24 -6.85
CA VAL A 169 4.65 4.72 -5.74
C VAL A 169 3.45 3.97 -6.29
N PRO A 170 3.22 2.70 -5.87
CA PRO A 170 1.98 1.99 -6.19
C PRO A 170 0.74 2.71 -5.67
N VAL A 171 -0.33 2.77 -6.48
CA VAL A 171 -1.56 3.49 -6.15
C VAL A 171 -2.76 2.55 -6.24
N GLY A 172 -3.49 2.38 -5.11
CA GLY A 172 -4.86 1.90 -5.05
C GLY A 172 -5.77 3.09 -4.71
N GLY A 173 -6.29 3.16 -3.48
CA GLY A 173 -7.09 4.31 -3.00
C GLY A 173 -6.30 5.58 -2.69
N GLY A 174 -5.01 5.65 -3.00
CA GLY A 174 -4.20 6.88 -2.95
C GLY A 174 -3.59 7.26 -1.60
N GLY A 175 -3.83 6.50 -0.51
CA GLY A 175 -3.37 6.89 0.84
C GLY A 175 -1.85 6.98 0.98
N LEU A 176 -1.10 6.05 0.38
CA LEU A 176 0.36 6.06 0.42
C LEU A 176 0.93 7.23 -0.38
N ILE A 177 0.55 7.37 -1.64
CA ILE A 177 1.08 8.43 -2.50
C ILE A 177 0.68 9.83 -2.01
N ALA A 178 -0.50 9.96 -1.38
CA ALA A 178 -0.90 11.19 -0.69
C ALA A 178 0.07 11.54 0.45
N GLY A 179 0.48 10.54 1.26
CA GLY A 179 1.50 10.71 2.29
C GLY A 179 2.86 11.14 1.72
N PHE A 180 3.29 10.57 0.59
CA PHE A 180 4.48 10.98 -0.15
C PHE A 180 4.35 12.42 -0.65
N GLY A 181 3.23 12.77 -1.29
CA GLY A 181 2.97 14.12 -1.80
C GLY A 181 3.04 15.19 -0.71
N LEU A 182 2.38 14.94 0.43
CA LEU A 182 2.43 15.83 1.59
C LEU A 182 3.84 15.98 2.16
N THR A 183 4.60 14.90 2.24
CA THR A 183 5.99 14.95 2.71
C THR A 183 6.88 15.71 1.73
N PHE A 184 6.79 15.40 0.44
CA PHE A 184 7.64 16.02 -0.59
C PHE A 184 7.33 17.51 -0.80
N SER A 185 6.07 17.93 -0.56
CA SER A 185 5.73 19.36 -0.63
C SER A 185 6.47 20.25 0.39
N ARG A 186 7.07 19.62 1.42
CA ARG A 186 7.87 20.30 2.46
C ARG A 186 9.35 20.41 2.09
N LEU A 187 9.80 19.79 1.00
CA LEU A 187 11.20 19.80 0.56
C LEU A 187 11.48 21.00 -0.34
N ALA A 188 12.65 21.63 -0.16
CA ALA A 188 13.11 22.70 -1.05
C ALA A 188 13.34 22.21 -2.50
N ARG A 189 13.80 20.95 -2.64
CA ARG A 189 13.87 20.19 -3.90
C ARG A 189 13.22 18.85 -3.66
N ARG A 190 12.31 18.43 -4.52
CA ARG A 190 11.63 17.13 -4.42
C ARG A 190 11.81 16.31 -5.69
N PRO A 191 11.74 14.99 -5.61
CA PRO A 191 11.63 14.14 -6.80
C PRO A 191 10.32 14.45 -7.54
N ARG A 192 10.26 14.18 -8.83
CA ARG A 192 8.99 14.01 -9.54
C ARG A 192 8.27 12.80 -8.93
N LEU A 193 7.03 12.97 -8.49
CA LEU A 193 6.25 11.92 -7.83
C LEU A 193 5.26 11.32 -8.83
N VAL A 194 5.45 10.04 -9.16
CA VAL A 194 4.62 9.31 -10.12
C VAL A 194 3.94 8.14 -9.44
N GLY A 195 2.61 8.09 -9.57
CA GLY A 195 1.82 6.95 -9.16
C GLY A 195 1.77 5.89 -10.25
N VAL A 196 1.73 4.62 -9.84
CA VAL A 196 1.63 3.50 -10.79
C VAL A 196 0.45 2.60 -10.40
N GLN A 197 -0.41 2.29 -11.38
CA GLN A 197 -1.49 1.31 -11.27
C GLN A 197 -1.36 0.23 -12.34
N SER A 198 -2.01 -0.92 -12.12
CA SER A 198 -2.29 -1.87 -13.19
C SER A 198 -3.42 -1.35 -14.08
N GLU A 199 -3.33 -1.60 -15.37
CA GLU A 199 -4.42 -1.35 -16.33
C GLU A 199 -5.68 -2.19 -16.05
N ALA A 200 -5.54 -3.27 -15.29
CA ALA A 200 -6.66 -4.12 -14.89
C ALA A 200 -7.60 -3.45 -13.86
N SER A 201 -7.12 -2.44 -13.12
CA SER A 201 -7.93 -1.70 -12.14
C SER A 201 -7.51 -0.22 -12.09
N PRO A 202 -7.75 0.58 -13.18
CA PRO A 202 -7.18 1.91 -13.36
C PRO A 202 -8.07 3.04 -12.78
N PHE A 203 -8.75 2.80 -11.68
CA PHE A 203 -9.74 3.74 -11.12
C PHE A 203 -9.14 5.10 -10.75
N PHE A 204 -8.04 5.10 -10.00
CA PHE A 204 -7.42 6.38 -9.60
C PHE A 204 -6.79 7.10 -10.78
N HIS A 205 -6.23 6.37 -11.76
CA HIS A 205 -5.73 6.93 -12.99
C HIS A 205 -6.83 7.65 -13.77
N ALA A 206 -8.03 7.06 -13.89
CA ALA A 206 -9.18 7.70 -14.52
C ALA A 206 -9.62 8.98 -13.77
N ILE A 207 -9.68 8.95 -12.44
CA ILE A 207 -9.99 10.13 -11.61
C ILE A 207 -8.95 11.24 -11.85
N PHE A 208 -7.67 10.88 -11.93
CA PHE A 208 -6.58 11.85 -12.07
C PHE A 208 -6.62 12.54 -13.43
N HIS A 209 -6.69 11.77 -14.52
CA HIS A 209 -6.60 12.29 -15.89
C HIS A 209 -7.94 12.73 -16.51
N GLN A 210 -9.05 12.07 -16.14
CA GLN A 210 -10.36 12.30 -16.74
C GLN A 210 -11.36 12.98 -15.78
N GLY A 211 -11.01 13.06 -14.49
CA GLY A 211 -11.85 13.68 -13.46
C GLY A 211 -12.89 12.73 -12.84
N SER A 212 -13.08 11.52 -13.37
CA SER A 212 -14.07 10.55 -12.91
C SER A 212 -13.58 9.13 -13.14
N GLN A 213 -14.04 8.20 -12.30
CA GLN A 213 -13.85 6.75 -12.49
C GLN A 213 -15.07 6.08 -13.15
N GLN A 214 -16.07 6.83 -13.55
CA GLN A 214 -17.28 6.29 -14.19
C GLN A 214 -16.92 5.58 -15.49
N GLY A 215 -17.44 4.37 -15.67
CA GLY A 215 -17.19 3.56 -16.86
C GLY A 215 -15.88 2.77 -16.86
N VAL A 216 -15.09 2.85 -15.77
CA VAL A 216 -13.93 1.98 -15.60
C VAL A 216 -14.40 0.54 -15.36
N THR A 217 -13.83 -0.39 -16.12
CA THR A 217 -14.04 -1.83 -15.93
C THR A 217 -12.88 -2.40 -15.17
N GLU A 218 -13.17 -3.15 -14.11
CA GLU A 218 -12.17 -3.89 -13.36
C GLU A 218 -11.98 -5.29 -13.94
N LEU A 219 -10.73 -5.69 -14.08
CA LEU A 219 -10.32 -7.02 -14.51
C LEU A 219 -9.50 -7.71 -13.40
N PRO A 220 -9.38 -9.04 -13.42
CA PRO A 220 -8.48 -9.76 -12.51
C PRO A 220 -7.04 -9.24 -12.62
N SER A 221 -6.38 -9.05 -11.47
CA SER A 221 -5.03 -8.49 -11.40
C SER A 221 -4.16 -9.22 -10.38
N LEU A 222 -2.87 -9.35 -10.67
CA LEU A 222 -1.86 -9.73 -9.68
C LEU A 222 -1.68 -8.66 -8.60
N ALA A 223 -2.02 -7.41 -8.94
CA ALA A 223 -1.97 -6.27 -8.02
C ALA A 223 -3.27 -6.13 -7.20
N ASP A 224 -3.76 -7.23 -6.64
CA ASP A 224 -5.03 -7.36 -5.89
C ASP A 224 -5.20 -6.31 -4.77
N GLY A 225 -4.12 -5.92 -4.11
CA GLY A 225 -4.13 -4.90 -3.05
C GLY A 225 -4.29 -3.46 -3.54
N LEU A 226 -4.30 -3.22 -4.86
CA LEU A 226 -4.55 -1.91 -5.49
C LEU A 226 -5.91 -1.84 -6.19
N SER A 227 -6.62 -2.97 -6.27
CA SER A 227 -7.89 -3.11 -6.98
C SER A 227 -9.05 -2.42 -6.26
N GLY A 228 -10.09 -2.13 -7.02
CA GLY A 228 -11.34 -1.55 -6.54
C GLY A 228 -11.49 -0.05 -6.80
N ALA A 229 -12.74 0.38 -6.86
CA ALA A 229 -13.11 1.77 -7.01
C ALA A 229 -12.65 2.61 -5.81
N VAL A 230 -12.32 3.87 -6.08
CA VAL A 230 -11.98 4.84 -5.03
C VAL A 230 -13.29 5.32 -4.38
N GLU A 231 -13.32 5.34 -3.05
CA GLU A 231 -14.46 5.79 -2.26
C GLU A 231 -14.88 7.21 -2.67
N GLU A 232 -16.17 7.43 -2.85
CA GLU A 232 -16.70 8.74 -3.21
C GLU A 232 -16.39 9.76 -2.10
N GLY A 233 -15.95 10.96 -2.50
CA GLY A 233 -15.54 11.98 -1.54
C GLY A 233 -14.21 11.70 -0.82
N SER A 234 -13.43 10.71 -1.26
CA SER A 234 -12.14 10.39 -0.65
C SER A 234 -11.23 11.62 -0.53
N ILE A 235 -10.69 11.83 0.67
CA ILE A 235 -9.74 12.93 0.94
C ILE A 235 -8.41 12.75 0.20
N THR A 236 -8.11 11.55 -0.30
CA THR A 236 -6.89 11.30 -1.08
C THR A 236 -6.93 11.97 -2.44
N VAL A 237 -8.10 12.06 -3.08
CA VAL A 237 -8.24 12.61 -4.44
C VAL A 237 -7.71 14.05 -4.55
N PRO A 238 -8.16 15.03 -3.75
CA PRO A 238 -7.62 16.39 -3.83
C PRO A 238 -6.14 16.47 -3.45
N ILE A 239 -5.65 15.63 -2.53
CA ILE A 239 -4.23 15.61 -2.16
C ILE A 239 -3.39 15.11 -3.33
N VAL A 240 -3.79 14.00 -3.95
CA VAL A 240 -3.07 13.42 -5.10
C VAL A 240 -3.07 14.40 -6.28
N LYS A 241 -4.21 15.01 -6.60
CA LYS A 241 -4.28 16.01 -7.67
C LYS A 241 -3.39 17.23 -7.45
N ASN A 242 -3.12 17.60 -6.19
CA ASN A 242 -2.30 18.78 -5.87
C ASN A 242 -0.79 18.49 -5.81
N TYR A 243 -0.40 17.27 -5.45
CA TYR A 243 1.00 16.97 -5.08
C TYR A 243 1.66 15.88 -5.91
N VAL A 244 0.90 15.14 -6.71
CA VAL A 244 1.42 14.07 -7.59
C VAL A 244 1.56 14.63 -9.00
N ASP A 245 2.67 14.34 -9.64
CA ASP A 245 3.00 14.91 -10.96
C ASP A 245 2.38 14.12 -12.11
N ASP A 246 2.14 12.80 -11.91
CA ASP A 246 1.56 11.93 -12.95
C ASP A 246 1.07 10.61 -12.37
N LEU A 247 0.17 9.93 -13.08
CA LEU A 247 -0.19 8.54 -12.86
C LEU A 247 -0.03 7.76 -14.18
N VAL A 248 0.63 6.61 -14.10
CA VAL A 248 0.87 5.74 -15.26
C VAL A 248 0.30 4.34 -15.03
N LEU A 249 -0.02 3.65 -16.12
CA LEU A 249 -0.51 2.28 -16.10
C LEU A 249 0.56 1.30 -16.59
N VAL A 250 0.56 0.10 -16.03
CA VAL A 250 1.37 -1.04 -16.46
C VAL A 250 0.50 -2.24 -16.78
N HIS A 251 0.96 -3.10 -17.70
CA HIS A 251 0.28 -4.34 -18.05
C HIS A 251 0.53 -5.42 -16.99
N GLU A 252 -0.36 -6.40 -16.88
CA GLU A 252 -0.20 -7.52 -15.94
C GLU A 252 1.05 -8.35 -16.24
N GLU A 253 1.44 -8.47 -17.51
CA GLU A 253 2.68 -9.16 -17.90
C GLU A 253 3.93 -8.44 -17.38
N ASP A 254 3.94 -7.10 -17.38
CA ASP A 254 5.02 -6.30 -16.80
C ASP A 254 5.10 -6.49 -15.28
N VAL A 255 3.95 -6.59 -14.61
CA VAL A 255 3.86 -6.87 -13.17
C VAL A 255 4.45 -8.24 -12.84
N GLU A 256 4.09 -9.25 -13.63
CA GLU A 256 4.61 -10.60 -13.50
C GLU A 256 6.14 -10.64 -13.69
N GLN A 257 6.63 -9.98 -14.73
CA GLN A 257 8.07 -9.84 -14.97
C GLN A 257 8.79 -9.14 -13.81
N ALA A 258 8.20 -8.08 -13.25
CA ALA A 258 8.79 -7.34 -12.14
C ALA A 258 8.90 -8.19 -10.87
N ILE A 259 7.93 -9.06 -10.59
CA ILE A 259 8.01 -10.04 -9.49
C ILE A 259 9.20 -10.98 -9.69
N ALA A 260 9.35 -11.52 -10.91
CA ALA A 260 10.46 -12.43 -11.22
C ALA A 260 11.82 -11.73 -11.11
N VAL A 261 11.96 -10.53 -11.65
CA VAL A 261 13.20 -9.72 -11.58
C VAL A 261 13.56 -9.38 -10.13
N ALA A 262 12.59 -9.00 -9.29
CA ALA A 262 12.85 -8.70 -7.89
C ALA A 262 13.48 -9.90 -7.16
N TRP A 263 13.04 -11.11 -7.46
CA TRP A 263 13.62 -12.33 -6.91
C TRP A 263 14.98 -12.64 -7.52
N GLN A 264 15.09 -12.64 -8.83
CA GLN A 264 16.32 -13.05 -9.55
C GLN A 264 17.49 -12.11 -9.28
N ARG A 265 17.22 -10.78 -9.23
CA ARG A 265 18.27 -9.78 -9.11
C ARG A 265 18.61 -9.44 -7.66
N TRP A 266 17.62 -9.34 -6.79
CA TRP A 266 17.81 -8.87 -5.41
C TRP A 266 17.42 -9.89 -4.34
N GLY A 267 16.95 -11.09 -4.73
CA GLY A 267 16.51 -12.10 -3.78
C GLY A 267 15.27 -11.70 -2.98
N GLN A 268 14.50 -10.72 -3.48
CA GLN A 268 13.36 -10.16 -2.76
C GLN A 268 12.04 -10.71 -3.27
N LYS A 269 11.24 -11.26 -2.36
CA LYS A 269 9.87 -11.68 -2.64
C LYS A 269 8.94 -10.47 -2.48
N ILE A 270 8.34 -10.03 -3.57
CA ILE A 270 7.35 -8.95 -3.60
C ILE A 270 6.02 -9.46 -4.15
N GLU A 271 4.92 -8.81 -3.77
CA GLU A 271 3.59 -9.07 -4.32
C GLU A 271 3.29 -8.19 -5.54
N GLY A 272 2.24 -8.54 -6.31
CA GLY A 272 1.86 -7.80 -7.51
C GLY A 272 1.61 -6.31 -7.26
N SER A 273 0.96 -5.98 -6.15
CA SER A 273 0.72 -4.58 -5.74
C SER A 273 1.99 -3.77 -5.52
N ALA A 274 3.09 -4.40 -5.12
CA ALA A 274 4.39 -3.75 -5.00
C ALA A 274 5.12 -3.69 -6.35
N ALA A 275 4.92 -4.69 -7.18
CA ALA A 275 5.63 -4.89 -8.43
C ALA A 275 5.28 -3.84 -9.50
N VAL A 276 4.07 -3.23 -9.47
CA VAL A 276 3.65 -2.23 -10.47
C VAL A 276 4.65 -1.08 -10.61
N ALA A 277 5.23 -0.59 -9.50
CA ALA A 277 6.20 0.50 -9.54
C ALA A 277 7.51 0.09 -10.24
N LEU A 278 7.98 -1.13 -10.00
CA LEU A 278 9.15 -1.69 -10.69
C LEU A 278 8.84 -1.98 -12.17
N ALA A 279 7.63 -2.48 -12.47
CA ALA A 279 7.17 -2.74 -13.83
C ALA A 279 7.25 -1.50 -14.72
N ALA A 280 6.86 -0.31 -14.21
CA ALA A 280 6.95 0.95 -14.95
C ALA A 280 8.39 1.36 -15.29
N ILE A 281 9.35 0.89 -14.51
CA ILE A 281 10.79 1.04 -14.79
C ILE A 281 11.22 0.08 -15.89
N LEU A 282 10.86 -1.21 -15.75
CA LEU A 282 11.32 -2.28 -16.64
C LEU A 282 10.79 -2.14 -18.06
N ASN A 283 9.53 -1.73 -18.22
CA ASN A 283 8.92 -1.53 -19.53
C ASN A 283 9.27 -0.18 -20.19
N GLY A 284 10.09 0.65 -19.55
CA GLY A 284 10.54 1.93 -20.08
C GLY A 284 9.53 3.07 -20.06
N LYS A 285 8.34 2.89 -19.45
CA LYS A 285 7.35 3.98 -19.29
C LYS A 285 7.89 5.15 -18.46
N VAL A 286 8.80 4.84 -17.52
CA VAL A 286 9.45 5.84 -16.68
C VAL A 286 10.97 5.69 -16.81
N PRO A 287 11.59 6.41 -17.77
CA PRO A 287 13.01 6.27 -18.07
C PRO A 287 13.94 7.11 -17.17
N GLN A 288 13.42 8.07 -16.40
CA GLN A 288 14.21 9.01 -15.59
C GLN A 288 15.06 8.26 -14.54
N ARG A 289 16.31 8.70 -14.35
CA ARG A 289 17.27 8.17 -13.39
C ARG A 289 18.08 9.31 -12.75
N PRO A 290 18.52 9.17 -11.47
CA PRO A 290 18.21 8.06 -10.56
C PRO A 290 16.74 8.01 -10.18
N ALA A 291 16.18 6.80 -10.08
CA ALA A 291 14.79 6.60 -9.69
C ALA A 291 14.69 5.91 -8.32
N LEU A 292 13.71 6.34 -7.54
CA LEU A 292 13.31 5.72 -6.27
C LEU A 292 12.04 4.90 -6.50
N VAL A 293 12.08 3.61 -6.17
CA VAL A 293 10.97 2.67 -6.35
C VAL A 293 10.51 2.16 -4.98
N ILE A 294 9.24 2.35 -4.66
CA ILE A 294 8.66 1.88 -3.40
C ILE A 294 8.06 0.50 -3.59
N LEU A 295 8.65 -0.51 -2.96
CA LEU A 295 8.23 -1.91 -3.01
C LEU A 295 7.39 -2.23 -1.78
N THR A 296 6.09 -2.02 -1.91
CA THR A 296 5.11 -1.80 -0.84
C THR A 296 4.78 -3.03 0.00
N GLY A 297 5.05 -4.25 -0.47
CA GLY A 297 4.73 -5.47 0.27
C GLY A 297 5.21 -6.75 -0.41
N GLY A 298 5.18 -7.85 0.34
CA GLY A 298 5.64 -9.17 -0.11
C GLY A 298 4.71 -10.32 0.23
N ASN A 299 3.44 -10.06 0.57
CA ASN A 299 2.46 -11.06 0.99
C ASN A 299 1.81 -11.79 -0.21
N ILE A 300 2.62 -12.17 -1.19
CA ILE A 300 2.21 -13.00 -2.34
C ILE A 300 2.05 -14.47 -1.91
N GLN A 301 1.07 -15.15 -2.48
CA GLN A 301 0.88 -16.59 -2.26
C GLN A 301 2.11 -17.36 -2.80
N PRO A 302 2.66 -18.31 -2.00
CA PRO A 302 3.86 -19.06 -2.41
C PRO A 302 3.70 -19.80 -3.74
N GLU A 303 2.50 -20.29 -4.03
CA GLU A 303 2.20 -20.98 -5.27
C GLU A 303 2.26 -20.04 -6.47
N ILE A 304 1.59 -18.88 -6.39
CA ILE A 304 1.63 -17.87 -7.45
C ILE A 304 3.08 -17.43 -7.71
N HIS A 305 3.83 -17.15 -6.64
CA HIS A 305 5.23 -16.77 -6.77
C HIS A 305 6.06 -17.84 -7.49
N ARG A 306 5.90 -19.13 -7.12
CA ARG A 306 6.60 -20.23 -7.79
C ARG A 306 6.24 -20.35 -9.27
N GLN A 307 4.95 -20.21 -9.63
CA GLN A 307 4.49 -20.26 -11.01
C GLN A 307 5.11 -19.12 -11.84
N ILE A 308 5.13 -17.90 -11.30
CA ILE A 308 5.75 -16.75 -11.95
C ILE A 308 7.25 -17.01 -12.19
N LEU A 309 7.98 -17.46 -11.17
CA LEU A 309 9.41 -17.74 -11.31
C LEU A 309 9.68 -18.85 -12.33
N ALA A 310 8.85 -19.88 -12.39
CA ALA A 310 8.99 -20.96 -13.35
C ALA A 310 8.77 -20.48 -14.80
N LYS A 311 7.79 -19.56 -15.01
CA LYS A 311 7.51 -18.97 -16.33
C LYS A 311 8.64 -18.06 -16.82
N HIS A 312 9.30 -17.34 -15.89
CA HIS A 312 10.39 -16.40 -16.19
C HIS A 312 11.79 -16.96 -15.89
N ALA A 313 11.91 -18.27 -15.68
CA ALA A 313 13.23 -18.89 -15.58
C ALA A 313 13.96 -18.78 -16.92
N ALA A 314 15.23 -18.36 -16.87
CA ALA A 314 16.08 -18.39 -18.07
C ALA A 314 16.08 -19.81 -18.66
N PRO A 315 16.06 -20.00 -19.99
CA PRO A 315 16.26 -21.31 -20.57
C PRO A 315 17.53 -21.91 -19.94
N ARG A 316 17.45 -23.15 -19.46
CA ARG A 316 18.67 -23.89 -19.08
C ARG A 316 19.49 -24.03 -20.35
N GLU A 317 20.67 -23.42 -20.39
CA GLU A 317 21.67 -23.78 -21.38
C GLU A 317 22.05 -25.25 -21.10
N ASP A 318 21.58 -26.16 -21.96
CA ASP A 318 21.97 -27.57 -21.94
C ASP A 318 23.42 -27.74 -22.49
#